data_f250fd8c56033896e51a4f05c5f16d8f
#
_entry.id   f250fd8c56033896e51a4f05c5f16d8f
#
_cell.length_a   1.000
_cell.length_b   1.000
_cell.length_c   1.000
_cell.angle_alpha   90.00
_cell.angle_beta   90.00
_cell.angle_gamma   90.00
#
_symmetry.space_group_name_H-M   'P 1'
#
loop_
_entity.id
_entity.type
_entity.pdbx_description
1 polymer ?
#
loop_
_entity_poly.entity_id
_entity_poly.type
_entity_poly.pdbx_seq_one_letter_code
_entity_poly.pdbx_strand_id
1 'polypeptide(L)'
;MFEHEKLLSSKLEENVFSFRAKKDKIFLVTLSDLHVGAGDRNYIKDIIKFILSVPNMYVVLGGDMVNNTTKTSKGTTLEEYASGQEQINLLVEYLKPLVDDNRIIAVVGGGNHERRSYNDCFISLPQMIATLLGIPDLYVGEFGIGYINVNKNCYMYGVVHQHRKTRNYYEHMNMDILIMEHTHELDIRQKLVMEHNKYAKKTSLKLIYEVDNGSALALPSYAKFAGYRPLPVGCYIAELSGDSRNITMWKDVDLYNAIKQGYRTN
;
A
#
# COMPACT_ATOMS: atom_id res chain seq x y z
N MET A 1 16.94 -23.19 16.35
CA MET A 1 17.23 -22.79 14.98
C MET A 1 15.87 -22.75 14.27
N PHE A 2 15.24 -21.58 14.19
CA PHE A 2 13.96 -21.46 13.51
C PHE A 2 14.24 -21.51 12.01
N GLU A 3 13.76 -22.55 11.33
CA GLU A 3 13.73 -22.57 9.87
C GLU A 3 12.87 -21.40 9.41
N HIS A 4 13.51 -20.38 8.85
CA HIS A 4 12.79 -19.32 8.14
C HIS A 4 12.12 -19.97 6.92
N GLU A 5 10.82 -20.26 7.01
CA GLU A 5 10.05 -20.63 5.82
C GLU A 5 10.26 -19.53 4.79
N LYS A 6 10.82 -19.89 3.64
CA LYS A 6 11.09 -18.99 2.55
C LYS A 6 9.75 -18.41 2.05
N LEU A 7 9.48 -17.16 2.39
CA LEU A 7 8.33 -16.44 1.88
C LEU A 7 8.50 -16.30 0.37
N LEU A 8 7.54 -16.82 -0.38
CA LEU A 8 7.57 -16.79 -1.84
C LEU A 8 6.71 -15.63 -2.31
N SER A 9 7.32 -14.46 -2.46
CA SER A 9 6.78 -13.40 -3.31
C SER A 9 7.39 -13.53 -4.71
N SER A 10 6.58 -13.39 -5.74
CA SER A 10 7.04 -13.42 -7.12
C SER A 10 6.17 -12.53 -8.00
N LYS A 11 6.82 -11.81 -8.92
CA LYS A 11 6.15 -11.21 -10.07
C LYS A 11 5.76 -12.32 -11.04
N LEU A 12 4.50 -12.39 -11.43
CA LEU A 12 3.99 -13.39 -12.38
C LEU A 12 4.03 -12.86 -13.81
N GLU A 13 3.54 -11.64 -14.00
CA GLU A 13 3.53 -10.89 -15.25
C GLU A 13 3.54 -9.39 -14.90
N GLU A 14 3.51 -8.53 -15.89
CA GLU A 14 3.40 -7.09 -15.65
C GLU A 14 2.11 -6.78 -14.85
N ASN A 15 2.25 -5.97 -13.79
CA ASN A 15 1.19 -5.61 -12.85
C ASN A 15 0.58 -6.76 -12.01
N VAL A 16 1.13 -7.98 -12.09
CA VAL A 16 0.61 -9.12 -11.33
C VAL A 16 1.69 -9.73 -10.45
N PHE A 17 1.37 -9.95 -9.17
CA PHE A 17 2.25 -10.60 -8.21
C PHE A 17 1.53 -11.69 -7.41
N SER A 18 2.29 -12.58 -6.82
CA SER A 18 1.77 -13.60 -5.91
C SER A 18 2.58 -13.58 -4.62
N PHE A 19 1.87 -13.78 -3.51
CA PHE A 19 2.48 -13.96 -2.20
C PHE A 19 1.86 -15.17 -1.52
N ARG A 20 2.66 -15.93 -0.78
CA ARG A 20 2.20 -17.10 -0.03
C ARG A 20 2.75 -17.11 1.38
N ALA A 21 1.86 -17.27 2.34
CA ALA A 21 2.19 -17.48 3.75
C ALA A 21 1.43 -18.71 4.30
N LYS A 22 2.13 -19.60 4.99
CA LYS A 22 1.55 -20.70 5.73
C LYS A 22 1.31 -20.27 7.18
N LYS A 23 0.30 -19.45 7.38
CA LYS A 23 -0.07 -18.84 8.68
C LYS A 23 -1.58 -18.91 8.86
N ASP A 24 -2.03 -18.95 10.10
CA ASP A 24 -3.46 -18.92 10.43
C ASP A 24 -4.08 -17.58 10.07
N LYS A 25 -3.30 -16.53 10.11
CA LYS A 25 -3.64 -15.19 9.59
C LYS A 25 -2.41 -14.37 9.27
N ILE A 26 -2.58 -13.39 8.41
CA ILE A 26 -1.61 -12.33 8.14
C ILE A 26 -2.26 -10.96 8.20
N PHE A 27 -1.44 -9.93 8.36
CA PHE A 27 -1.82 -8.55 8.16
C PHE A 27 -1.14 -8.02 6.90
N LEU A 28 -1.88 -7.32 6.06
CA LEU A 28 -1.38 -6.73 4.83
C LEU A 28 -1.68 -5.25 4.82
N VAL A 29 -0.64 -4.43 4.70
CA VAL A 29 -0.74 -2.98 4.63
C VAL A 29 -0.17 -2.49 3.31
N THR A 30 -0.87 -1.55 2.65
CA THR A 30 -0.27 -0.76 1.58
C THR A 30 0.27 0.53 2.18
N LEU A 31 1.58 0.75 2.07
CA LEU A 31 2.19 2.04 2.37
C LEU A 31 2.23 2.86 1.09
N SER A 32 1.40 3.89 1.02
CA SER A 32 1.30 4.82 -0.10
C SER A 32 1.16 6.25 0.41
N ASP A 33 1.25 7.22 -0.48
CA ASP A 33 1.06 8.63 -0.17
C ASP A 33 1.88 9.09 1.06
N LEU A 34 3.11 8.55 1.18
CA LEU A 34 4.02 8.91 2.28
C LEU A 34 4.58 10.32 2.09
N HIS A 35 4.70 10.77 0.83
CA HIS A 35 5.22 12.10 0.47
C HIS A 35 6.47 12.47 1.26
N VAL A 36 7.46 11.56 1.34
CA VAL A 36 8.74 11.87 2.00
C VAL A 36 9.31 13.15 1.40
N GLY A 37 9.60 14.12 2.25
CA GLY A 37 9.89 15.50 1.88
C GLY A 37 8.85 16.51 2.37
N ALA A 38 7.59 16.09 2.56
CA ALA A 38 6.50 16.93 3.05
C ALA A 38 5.59 16.20 4.06
N GLY A 39 5.56 14.87 4.03
CA GLY A 39 4.75 14.03 4.93
C GLY A 39 5.19 14.07 6.39
N ASP A 40 4.33 13.60 7.28
CA ASP A 40 4.62 13.52 8.72
C ASP A 40 5.68 12.45 8.99
N ARG A 41 6.89 12.93 9.31
CA ARG A 41 8.07 12.09 9.59
C ARG A 41 7.88 11.17 10.79
N ASN A 42 7.13 11.62 11.79
CA ASN A 42 6.89 10.81 13.00
C ASN A 42 5.95 9.67 12.67
N TYR A 43 4.86 9.96 11.98
CA TYR A 43 3.93 8.94 11.52
C TYR A 43 4.64 7.87 10.66
N ILE A 44 5.45 8.29 9.66
CA ILE A 44 6.17 7.36 8.79
C ILE A 44 7.07 6.42 9.61
N LYS A 45 7.81 6.96 10.58
CA LYS A 45 8.67 6.16 11.46
C LYS A 45 7.87 5.23 12.37
N ASP A 46 6.75 5.71 12.90
CA ASP A 46 5.95 4.95 13.86
C ASP A 46 5.17 3.83 13.18
N ILE A 47 4.63 4.04 11.98
CA ILE A 47 3.97 2.96 11.22
C ILE A 47 4.98 1.85 10.83
N ILE A 48 6.20 2.21 10.45
CA ILE A 48 7.26 1.22 10.15
C ILE A 48 7.62 0.41 11.39
N LYS A 49 7.81 1.05 12.54
CA LYS A 49 8.05 0.36 13.82
C LYS A 49 6.88 -0.55 14.18
N PHE A 50 5.65 -0.09 13.97
CA PHE A 50 4.46 -0.89 14.23
C PHE A 50 4.43 -2.13 13.34
N ILE A 51 4.67 -2.00 12.05
CA ILE A 51 4.75 -3.14 11.12
C ILE A 51 5.79 -4.16 11.59
N LEU A 52 6.99 -3.71 11.95
CA LEU A 52 8.06 -4.58 12.43
C LEU A 52 7.71 -5.27 13.76
N SER A 53 6.89 -4.65 14.59
CA SER A 53 6.46 -5.24 15.88
C SER A 53 5.46 -6.38 15.74
N VAL A 54 4.83 -6.54 14.57
CA VAL A 54 3.84 -7.60 14.30
C VAL A 54 4.43 -8.63 13.35
N PRO A 55 4.75 -9.86 13.80
CA PRO A 55 5.57 -10.83 13.05
C PRO A 55 5.03 -11.27 11.69
N ASN A 56 3.71 -11.22 11.49
CA ASN A 56 3.02 -11.65 10.27
C ASN A 56 2.35 -10.48 9.53
N MET A 57 2.89 -9.27 9.67
CA MET A 57 2.47 -8.10 8.92
C MET A 57 3.40 -7.87 7.72
N TYR A 58 2.82 -7.75 6.53
CA TYR A 58 3.52 -7.58 5.26
C TYR A 58 3.09 -6.31 4.57
N VAL A 59 3.93 -5.83 3.64
CA VAL A 59 3.81 -4.51 3.03
C VAL A 59 3.76 -4.61 1.51
N VAL A 60 2.81 -3.94 0.91
CA VAL A 60 2.86 -3.51 -0.48
C VAL A 60 3.25 -2.03 -0.49
N LEU A 61 4.29 -1.66 -1.22
CA LEU A 61 4.62 -0.25 -1.42
C LEU A 61 3.78 0.29 -2.57
N GLY A 62 3.05 1.37 -2.34
CA GLY A 62 2.19 2.04 -3.33
C GLY A 62 2.85 3.26 -3.96
N GLY A 63 2.04 4.15 -4.54
CA GLY A 63 2.50 5.40 -5.16
C GLY A 63 2.67 6.56 -4.19
N ASP A 64 3.17 7.69 -4.71
CA ASP A 64 3.42 8.93 -3.99
C ASP A 64 4.26 8.74 -2.70
N MET A 65 5.33 7.92 -2.83
CA MET A 65 6.26 7.64 -1.74
C MET A 65 7.14 8.84 -1.41
N VAL A 66 7.52 9.64 -2.42
CA VAL A 66 8.27 10.89 -2.29
C VAL A 66 7.43 12.07 -2.77
N ASN A 67 7.66 13.25 -2.20
CA ASN A 67 6.88 14.43 -2.60
C ASN A 67 7.28 14.95 -3.99
N ASN A 68 8.57 14.82 -4.35
CA ASN A 68 9.10 15.05 -5.71
C ASN A 68 8.54 16.31 -6.37
N THR A 69 8.61 17.45 -5.69
CA THR A 69 8.18 18.73 -6.25
C THR A 69 9.15 19.17 -7.34
N THR A 70 8.65 19.39 -8.56
CA THR A 70 9.37 19.88 -9.72
C THR A 70 8.96 21.32 -10.04
N LYS A 71 9.63 21.95 -11.00
CA LYS A 71 9.30 23.32 -11.44
C LYS A 71 7.86 23.47 -11.97
N THR A 72 7.26 22.37 -12.44
CA THR A 72 5.91 22.34 -12.99
C THR A 72 4.84 21.93 -11.96
N SER A 73 5.24 21.64 -10.73
CA SER A 73 4.32 21.25 -9.65
C SER A 73 3.49 22.41 -9.16
N LYS A 74 2.28 22.12 -8.66
CA LYS A 74 1.41 23.12 -7.99
C LYS A 74 1.93 23.53 -6.61
N GLY A 75 2.67 22.63 -5.92
CA GLY A 75 3.34 22.92 -4.65
C GLY A 75 4.66 23.66 -4.85
N THR A 76 5.24 24.10 -3.76
CA THR A 76 6.54 24.77 -3.75
C THR A 76 7.57 23.93 -3.00
N THR A 77 8.81 23.94 -3.50
CA THR A 77 9.96 23.30 -2.81
C THR A 77 10.27 23.94 -1.45
N LEU A 78 9.75 25.13 -1.18
CA LEU A 78 9.94 25.81 0.12
C LEU A 78 9.17 25.12 1.27
N GLU A 79 8.20 24.29 0.95
CA GLU A 79 7.44 23.51 1.95
C GLU A 79 8.05 22.13 2.20
N GLU A 80 9.05 21.74 1.43
CA GLU A 80 9.75 20.47 1.59
C GLU A 80 10.89 20.57 2.60
N TYR A 81 10.97 19.59 3.50
CA TYR A 81 12.05 19.50 4.49
C TYR A 81 13.31 18.79 3.94
N ALA A 82 13.27 18.32 2.69
CA ALA A 82 14.38 17.63 2.03
C ALA A 82 14.32 17.88 0.51
N SER A 83 15.47 18.01 -0.14
CA SER A 83 15.59 18.07 -1.61
C SER A 83 15.19 16.73 -2.24
N GLY A 84 14.91 16.71 -3.55
CA GLY A 84 14.45 15.48 -4.23
C GLY A 84 15.39 14.28 -4.02
N GLN A 85 16.72 14.47 -4.08
CA GLN A 85 17.67 13.39 -3.81
C GLN A 85 17.66 12.97 -2.33
N GLU A 86 17.54 13.91 -1.41
CA GLU A 86 17.45 13.59 0.03
C GLU A 86 16.15 12.85 0.36
N GLN A 87 15.03 13.16 -0.32
CA GLN A 87 13.77 12.44 -0.17
C GLN A 87 13.93 10.96 -0.51
N ILE A 88 14.61 10.65 -1.61
CA ILE A 88 14.91 9.27 -2.03
C ILE A 88 15.79 8.58 -1.00
N ASN A 89 16.85 9.24 -0.55
CA ASN A 89 17.77 8.67 0.45
C ASN A 89 17.06 8.39 1.78
N LEU A 90 16.24 9.34 2.25
CA LEU A 90 15.42 9.17 3.47
C LEU A 90 14.40 8.04 3.33
N LEU A 91 13.73 7.94 2.17
CA LEU A 91 12.78 6.86 1.92
C LEU A 91 13.47 5.50 1.98
N VAL A 92 14.64 5.36 1.33
CA VAL A 92 15.44 4.13 1.39
C VAL A 92 15.85 3.81 2.82
N GLU A 93 16.30 4.81 3.60
CA GLU A 93 16.62 4.65 5.01
C GLU A 93 15.42 4.15 5.83
N TYR A 94 14.24 4.74 5.63
CA TYR A 94 13.03 4.36 6.35
C TYR A 94 12.57 2.94 6.01
N LEU A 95 12.66 2.53 4.74
CA LEU A 95 12.17 1.24 4.28
C LEU A 95 13.17 0.09 4.47
N LYS A 96 14.47 0.40 4.62
CA LYS A 96 15.51 -0.61 4.80
C LYS A 96 15.21 -1.65 5.88
N PRO A 97 14.72 -1.32 7.08
CA PRO A 97 14.36 -2.31 8.10
C PRO A 97 13.26 -3.28 7.64
N LEU A 98 12.31 -2.82 6.82
CA LEU A 98 11.26 -3.68 6.26
C LEU A 98 11.81 -4.66 5.21
N VAL A 99 12.81 -4.23 4.44
CA VAL A 99 13.52 -5.09 3.48
C VAL A 99 14.33 -6.14 4.23
N ASP A 100 15.11 -5.72 5.23
CA ASP A 100 15.98 -6.60 6.02
C ASP A 100 15.19 -7.70 6.77
N ASP A 101 13.93 -7.42 7.14
CA ASP A 101 13.01 -8.37 7.77
C ASP A 101 12.05 -9.05 6.77
N ASN A 102 12.30 -8.92 5.45
CA ASN A 102 11.50 -9.52 4.37
C ASN A 102 10.00 -9.22 4.45
N ARG A 103 9.63 -7.97 4.83
CA ARG A 103 8.24 -7.55 4.96
C ARG A 103 7.63 -7.06 3.67
N ILE A 104 8.43 -6.54 2.74
CA ILE A 104 7.94 -5.99 1.47
C ILE A 104 7.69 -7.14 0.49
N ILE A 105 6.47 -7.21 -0.05
CA ILE A 105 6.04 -8.28 -0.96
C ILE A 105 5.81 -7.81 -2.40
N ALA A 106 5.60 -6.52 -2.60
CA ALA A 106 5.50 -5.91 -3.92
C ALA A 106 5.78 -4.39 -3.85
N VAL A 107 6.25 -3.83 -4.96
CA VAL A 107 6.38 -2.39 -5.19
C VAL A 107 5.50 -2.03 -6.37
N VAL A 108 4.47 -1.23 -6.14
CA VAL A 108 3.53 -0.74 -7.13
C VAL A 108 3.85 0.72 -7.39
N GLY A 109 4.11 1.06 -8.65
CA GLY A 109 4.31 2.45 -9.07
C GLY A 109 2.98 3.18 -9.27
N GLY A 110 2.97 4.17 -10.13
CA GLY A 110 1.75 4.84 -10.57
C GLY A 110 1.44 6.14 -9.84
N GLY A 111 2.22 6.53 -8.83
CA GLY A 111 2.10 7.81 -8.15
C GLY A 111 2.25 8.99 -9.11
N ASN A 112 1.38 9.99 -8.98
CA ASN A 112 1.48 11.17 -9.84
C ASN A 112 2.69 12.06 -9.47
N HIS A 113 3.23 11.93 -8.25
CA HIS A 113 4.44 12.60 -7.83
C HIS A 113 5.68 11.98 -8.48
N GLU A 114 5.80 10.67 -8.49
CA GLU A 114 6.88 9.96 -9.19
C GLU A 114 6.80 10.15 -10.71
N ARG A 115 5.60 10.22 -11.26
CA ARG A 115 5.37 10.43 -12.69
C ARG A 115 5.92 11.76 -13.21
N ARG A 116 6.09 12.77 -12.34
CA ARG A 116 6.75 14.04 -12.72
C ARG A 116 8.16 13.81 -13.25
N SER A 117 8.98 13.02 -12.54
CA SER A 117 10.33 12.68 -13.00
C SER A 117 10.32 11.86 -14.29
N TYR A 118 9.35 10.94 -14.44
CA TYR A 118 9.21 10.20 -15.69
C TYR A 118 8.88 11.12 -16.87
N ASN A 119 7.98 12.07 -16.68
CA ASN A 119 7.59 13.02 -17.73
C ASN A 119 8.74 14.00 -18.06
N ASP A 120 9.53 14.43 -17.06
CA ASP A 120 10.58 15.42 -17.23
C ASP A 120 11.88 14.79 -17.79
N CYS A 121 12.21 13.54 -17.42
CA CYS A 121 13.51 12.94 -17.76
C CYS A 121 13.50 11.41 -17.96
N PHE A 122 12.33 10.80 -18.10
CA PHE A 122 12.12 9.34 -18.30
C PHE A 122 12.70 8.45 -17.19
N ILE A 123 12.84 8.97 -15.96
CA ILE A 123 13.27 8.18 -14.80
C ILE A 123 12.04 7.65 -14.06
N SER A 124 11.91 6.32 -14.00
CA SER A 124 10.93 5.64 -13.16
C SER A 124 11.43 5.62 -11.71
N LEU A 125 10.97 6.55 -10.88
CA LEU A 125 11.35 6.60 -9.47
C LEU A 125 10.97 5.32 -8.70
N PRO A 126 9.78 4.71 -8.86
CA PRO A 126 9.44 3.48 -8.14
C PRO A 126 10.39 2.33 -8.47
N GLN A 127 10.76 2.17 -9.75
CA GLN A 127 11.72 1.16 -10.17
C GLN A 127 13.12 1.44 -9.62
N MET A 128 13.55 2.71 -9.62
CA MET A 128 14.81 3.13 -9.04
C MET A 128 14.85 2.87 -7.53
N ILE A 129 13.78 3.22 -6.80
CA ILE A 129 13.66 2.97 -5.35
C ILE A 129 13.74 1.47 -5.07
N ALA A 130 13.03 0.62 -5.82
CA ALA A 130 13.11 -0.84 -5.68
C ALA A 130 14.55 -1.34 -5.90
N THR A 131 15.28 -0.78 -6.87
CA THR A 131 16.68 -1.10 -7.13
C THR A 131 17.59 -0.68 -5.97
N LEU A 132 17.42 0.54 -5.45
CA LEU A 132 18.22 1.05 -4.32
C LEU A 132 17.96 0.25 -3.03
N LEU A 133 16.75 -0.25 -2.85
CA LEU A 133 16.38 -1.15 -1.75
C LEU A 133 16.92 -2.57 -1.92
N GLY A 134 17.44 -2.93 -3.10
CA GLY A 134 17.91 -4.30 -3.41
C GLY A 134 16.79 -5.30 -3.68
N ILE A 135 15.59 -4.82 -4.04
CA ILE A 135 14.40 -5.64 -4.33
C ILE A 135 13.78 -5.34 -5.72
N PRO A 136 14.60 -5.22 -6.81
CA PRO A 136 14.08 -4.82 -8.12
C PRO A 136 13.04 -5.80 -8.66
N ASP A 137 13.14 -7.08 -8.31
CA ASP A 137 12.20 -8.13 -8.76
C ASP A 137 10.80 -8.00 -8.14
N LEU A 138 10.64 -7.19 -7.10
CA LEU A 138 9.34 -6.91 -6.49
C LEU A 138 8.62 -5.71 -7.14
N TYR A 139 9.28 -4.98 -8.05
CA TYR A 139 8.59 -3.94 -8.83
C TYR A 139 7.67 -4.58 -9.86
N VAL A 140 6.37 -4.34 -9.75
CA VAL A 140 5.36 -5.01 -10.57
C VAL A 140 4.82 -4.13 -11.71
N GLY A 141 4.83 -2.82 -11.58
CA GLY A 141 4.34 -1.89 -12.60
C GLY A 141 3.54 -0.73 -12.00
N GLU A 142 2.71 -0.08 -12.81
CA GLU A 142 1.95 1.13 -12.46
C GLU A 142 0.73 0.87 -11.54
N PHE A 143 0.20 -0.34 -11.57
CA PHE A 143 -0.83 -0.83 -10.64
C PHE A 143 -0.50 -2.27 -10.26
N GLY A 144 -1.11 -2.79 -9.19
CA GLY A 144 -0.81 -4.12 -8.70
C GLY A 144 -2.06 -4.99 -8.54
N ILE A 145 -1.98 -6.21 -9.06
CA ILE A 145 -2.95 -7.29 -8.83
C ILE A 145 -2.25 -8.40 -8.07
N GLY A 146 -2.57 -8.58 -6.79
CA GLY A 146 -1.96 -9.55 -5.91
C GLY A 146 -2.82 -10.78 -5.68
N TYR A 147 -2.25 -11.96 -5.88
CA TYR A 147 -2.79 -13.24 -5.41
C TYR A 147 -2.18 -13.53 -4.04
N ILE A 148 -2.89 -13.20 -2.98
CA ILE A 148 -2.42 -13.34 -1.59
C ILE A 148 -2.91 -14.67 -1.04
N ASN A 149 -2.01 -15.66 -0.98
CA ASN A 149 -2.32 -16.99 -0.50
C ASN A 149 -1.97 -17.10 0.99
N VAL A 150 -2.99 -17.27 1.84
CA VAL A 150 -2.84 -17.46 3.28
C VAL A 150 -3.36 -18.85 3.61
N ASN A 151 -2.44 -19.76 3.94
CA ASN A 151 -2.74 -21.18 4.16
C ASN A 151 -3.54 -21.76 2.96
N LYS A 152 -4.81 -22.08 3.14
CA LYS A 152 -5.70 -22.65 2.09
C LYS A 152 -6.53 -21.62 1.33
N ASN A 153 -6.50 -20.36 1.75
CA ASN A 153 -7.30 -19.28 1.17
C ASN A 153 -6.48 -18.43 0.21
N CYS A 154 -7.09 -17.99 -0.87
CA CYS A 154 -6.51 -17.01 -1.80
C CYS A 154 -7.37 -15.75 -1.83
N TYR A 155 -6.76 -14.61 -1.65
CA TYR A 155 -7.38 -13.30 -1.68
C TYR A 155 -6.85 -12.50 -2.85
N MET A 156 -7.75 -11.83 -3.58
CA MET A 156 -7.41 -10.92 -4.66
C MET A 156 -7.24 -9.51 -4.09
N TYR A 157 -6.05 -8.95 -4.21
CA TYR A 157 -5.67 -7.65 -3.64
C TYR A 157 -5.24 -6.69 -4.76
N GLY A 158 -6.03 -5.66 -4.99
CA GLY A 158 -5.74 -4.63 -5.98
C GLY A 158 -5.13 -3.39 -5.33
N VAL A 159 -4.12 -2.78 -5.96
CA VAL A 159 -3.52 -1.51 -5.56
C VAL A 159 -3.45 -0.59 -6.76
N VAL A 160 -4.05 0.59 -6.66
CA VAL A 160 -4.11 1.56 -7.74
C VAL A 160 -3.95 2.99 -7.22
N HIS A 161 -3.08 3.77 -7.88
CA HIS A 161 -2.92 5.19 -7.56
C HIS A 161 -3.68 6.03 -8.57
N GLN A 162 -4.91 6.48 -8.20
CA GLN A 162 -5.80 7.05 -9.21
C GLN A 162 -6.77 8.12 -8.76
N HIS A 163 -7.02 9.00 -9.70
CA HIS A 163 -8.07 10.01 -9.69
C HIS A 163 -9.48 9.38 -9.68
N ARG A 164 -10.46 10.05 -9.04
CA ARG A 164 -11.88 9.64 -8.96
C ARG A 164 -12.50 9.18 -10.28
N LYS A 165 -12.01 9.68 -11.44
CA LYS A 165 -12.53 9.32 -12.77
C LYS A 165 -12.19 7.90 -13.23
N THR A 166 -11.18 7.27 -12.68
CA THR A 166 -10.73 5.94 -13.05
C THR A 166 -11.20 4.88 -12.07
N ARG A 167 -11.85 5.27 -10.97
CA ARG A 167 -12.46 4.37 -10.00
C ARG A 167 -13.36 3.34 -10.68
N ASN A 168 -14.24 3.77 -11.58
CA ASN A 168 -15.16 2.90 -12.31
C ASN A 168 -14.45 1.83 -13.15
N TYR A 169 -13.23 2.07 -13.61
CA TYR A 169 -12.46 1.09 -14.37
C TYR A 169 -12.08 -0.12 -13.51
N TYR A 170 -11.68 0.11 -12.26
CA TYR A 170 -11.24 -0.95 -11.36
C TYR A 170 -12.38 -1.64 -10.62
N GLU A 171 -13.55 -1.00 -10.51
CA GLU A 171 -14.77 -1.62 -9.96
C GLU A 171 -15.19 -2.88 -10.73
N HIS A 172 -14.76 -3.04 -11.99
CA HIS A 172 -15.00 -4.24 -12.79
C HIS A 172 -13.99 -5.37 -12.53
N MET A 173 -12.89 -5.08 -11.84
CA MET A 173 -11.92 -6.09 -11.46
C MET A 173 -12.42 -6.78 -10.19
N ASN A 174 -12.84 -8.02 -10.29
CA ASN A 174 -13.40 -8.81 -9.18
C ASN A 174 -12.39 -9.06 -8.04
N MET A 175 -11.95 -7.99 -7.35
CA MET A 175 -11.04 -8.02 -6.22
C MET A 175 -11.77 -8.35 -4.92
N ASP A 176 -11.09 -8.93 -3.93
CA ASP A 176 -11.59 -9.02 -2.57
C ASP A 176 -11.37 -7.68 -1.84
N ILE A 177 -10.21 -7.05 -2.09
CA ILE A 177 -9.82 -5.75 -1.56
C ILE A 177 -9.26 -4.92 -2.71
N LEU A 178 -9.74 -3.70 -2.87
CA LEU A 178 -9.19 -2.70 -3.79
C LEU A 178 -8.71 -1.50 -2.99
N ILE A 179 -7.40 -1.32 -2.94
CA ILE A 179 -6.76 -0.15 -2.33
C ILE A 179 -6.66 0.96 -3.38
N MET A 180 -7.20 2.10 -3.06
CA MET A 180 -7.17 3.32 -3.86
C MET A 180 -6.40 4.40 -3.12
N GLU A 181 -5.44 4.99 -3.81
CA GLU A 181 -4.51 6.00 -3.32
C GLU A 181 -4.84 7.38 -3.91
N HIS A 182 -4.04 8.40 -3.65
CA HIS A 182 -4.11 9.75 -4.24
C HIS A 182 -5.12 10.71 -3.60
N THR A 183 -6.27 10.26 -3.13
CA THR A 183 -7.28 11.17 -2.57
C THR A 183 -6.93 11.61 -1.15
N HIS A 184 -6.04 10.89 -0.49
CA HIS A 184 -5.68 11.02 0.93
C HIS A 184 -6.88 10.83 1.89
N GLU A 185 -8.05 10.45 1.37
CA GLU A 185 -9.19 10.08 2.20
C GLU A 185 -8.89 8.77 2.93
N LEU A 186 -9.29 8.68 4.18
CA LEU A 186 -9.21 7.46 4.99
C LEU A 186 -10.62 6.91 5.17
N ASP A 187 -11.11 6.19 4.16
CA ASP A 187 -12.49 5.70 4.09
C ASP A 187 -12.55 4.26 3.55
N ILE A 188 -13.61 3.55 3.89
CA ILE A 188 -13.83 2.19 3.43
C ILE A 188 -15.29 2.00 3.03
N ARG A 189 -15.49 1.39 1.87
CA ARG A 189 -16.81 0.99 1.38
C ARG A 189 -16.87 -0.51 1.18
N GLN A 190 -17.98 -1.08 1.55
CA GLN A 190 -18.28 -2.49 1.35
C GLN A 190 -19.33 -2.63 0.27
N LYS A 191 -19.07 -3.51 -0.69
CA LYS A 191 -20.04 -3.87 -1.75
C LYS A 191 -20.29 -5.36 -1.73
N LEU A 192 -21.55 -5.74 -1.82
CA LEU A 192 -21.94 -7.12 -2.00
C LEU A 192 -22.16 -7.37 -3.48
N VAL A 193 -21.35 -8.24 -4.07
CA VAL A 193 -21.44 -8.60 -5.48
C VAL A 193 -21.84 -10.05 -5.65
N MET A 194 -22.56 -10.34 -6.74
CA MET A 194 -22.96 -11.69 -7.07
C MET A 194 -21.90 -12.33 -7.98
N GLU A 195 -21.29 -13.41 -7.52
CA GLU A 195 -20.28 -14.17 -8.24
C GLU A 195 -20.88 -15.47 -8.79
N HIS A 196 -20.69 -15.70 -10.09
CA HIS A 196 -21.16 -16.89 -10.76
C HIS A 196 -20.00 -17.80 -11.16
N ASN A 197 -19.87 -18.94 -10.52
CA ASN A 197 -18.88 -19.95 -10.90
C ASN A 197 -19.48 -20.92 -11.91
N LYS A 198 -19.11 -20.75 -13.20
CA LYS A 198 -19.63 -21.57 -14.29
C LYS A 198 -19.26 -23.06 -14.21
N TYR A 199 -18.13 -23.38 -13.59
CA TYR A 199 -17.67 -24.76 -13.45
C TYR A 199 -18.38 -25.47 -12.29
N ALA A 200 -18.49 -24.83 -11.15
CA ALA A 200 -19.20 -25.36 -9.99
C ALA A 200 -20.72 -25.19 -10.11
N LYS A 201 -21.23 -24.46 -11.13
CA LYS A 201 -22.65 -24.14 -11.35
C LYS A 201 -23.30 -23.55 -10.11
N LYS A 202 -22.58 -22.68 -9.41
CA LYS A 202 -23.02 -22.04 -8.17
C LYS A 202 -22.96 -20.53 -8.30
N THR A 203 -23.92 -19.89 -7.65
CA THR A 203 -23.96 -18.46 -7.41
C THR A 203 -23.73 -18.22 -5.92
N SER A 204 -22.83 -17.31 -5.60
CA SER A 204 -22.53 -16.88 -4.23
C SER A 204 -22.50 -15.37 -4.15
N LEU A 205 -22.70 -14.86 -2.95
CA LEU A 205 -22.46 -13.45 -2.64
C LEU A 205 -21.03 -13.30 -2.13
N LYS A 206 -20.32 -12.31 -2.67
CA LYS A 206 -18.96 -11.96 -2.29
C LYS A 206 -18.95 -10.53 -1.76
N LEU A 207 -18.40 -10.34 -0.58
CA LEU A 207 -18.13 -9.02 -0.03
C LEU A 207 -16.81 -8.49 -0.60
N ILE A 208 -16.84 -7.28 -1.15
CA ILE A 208 -15.67 -6.57 -1.67
C ILE A 208 -15.44 -5.32 -0.83
N TYR A 209 -14.18 -5.03 -0.55
CA TYR A 209 -13.74 -3.83 0.15
C TYR A 209 -13.09 -2.86 -0.83
N GLU A 210 -13.62 -1.66 -0.95
CA GLU A 210 -13.00 -0.53 -1.63
C GLU A 210 -12.49 0.43 -0.57
N VAL A 211 -11.20 0.69 -0.59
CA VAL A 211 -10.47 1.38 0.48
C VAL A 211 -9.77 2.60 -0.08
N ASP A 212 -10.17 3.78 0.35
CA ASP A 212 -9.37 5.00 0.19
C ASP A 212 -8.33 5.00 1.33
N ASN A 213 -7.04 4.83 0.99
CA ASN A 213 -6.02 4.34 1.93
C ASN A 213 -5.44 5.41 2.86
N GLY A 214 -5.87 6.66 2.78
CA GLY A 214 -5.29 7.74 3.58
C GLY A 214 -3.92 8.19 3.08
N SER A 215 -3.15 8.86 3.92
CA SER A 215 -1.81 9.33 3.59
C SER A 215 -1.00 9.70 4.85
N ALA A 216 0.31 9.89 4.69
CA ALA A 216 1.16 10.51 5.70
C ALA A 216 1.25 12.05 5.55
N LEU A 217 0.61 12.63 4.53
CA LEU A 217 0.70 14.05 4.26
C LEU A 217 -0.29 14.84 5.11
N ALA A 218 0.21 15.64 6.03
CA ALA A 218 -0.58 16.69 6.69
C ALA A 218 -1.00 17.74 5.66
N LEU A 219 -2.08 18.48 5.92
CA LEU A 219 -2.62 19.47 5.00
C LEU A 219 -1.58 20.52 4.59
N PRO A 220 -1.02 20.49 3.37
CA PRO A 220 -0.02 21.44 2.91
C PRO A 220 -0.63 22.83 2.70
N SER A 221 0.22 23.88 2.69
CA SER A 221 -0.25 25.27 2.61
C SER A 221 -1.09 25.54 1.37
N TYR A 222 -0.68 25.02 0.21
CA TYR A 222 -1.46 25.19 -1.03
C TYR A 222 -2.86 24.59 -0.93
N ALA A 223 -3.01 23.48 -0.23
CA ALA A 223 -4.32 22.84 -0.03
C ALA A 223 -5.21 23.68 0.89
N LYS A 224 -4.62 24.32 1.92
CA LYS A 224 -5.33 25.29 2.78
C LYS A 224 -5.84 26.45 1.96
N PHE A 225 -4.99 27.05 1.11
CA PHE A 225 -5.39 28.16 0.24
C PHE A 225 -6.45 27.75 -0.80
N ALA A 226 -6.43 26.51 -1.27
CA ALA A 226 -7.42 25.97 -2.19
C ALA A 226 -8.72 25.51 -1.51
N GLY A 227 -8.82 25.64 -0.18
CA GLY A 227 -10.03 25.29 0.58
C GLY A 227 -10.25 23.79 0.76
N TYR A 228 -9.20 22.98 0.66
CA TYR A 228 -9.31 21.54 0.98
C TYR A 228 -9.50 21.35 2.49
N ARG A 229 -10.33 20.39 2.86
CA ARG A 229 -10.50 20.01 4.27
C ARG A 229 -9.27 19.27 4.80
N PRO A 230 -8.93 19.41 6.09
CA PRO A 230 -7.96 18.56 6.75
C PRO A 230 -8.41 17.10 6.68
N LEU A 231 -7.49 16.20 6.39
CA LEU A 231 -7.71 14.76 6.40
C LEU A 231 -6.85 14.11 7.49
N PRO A 232 -7.32 13.03 8.11
CA PRO A 232 -6.53 12.32 9.11
C PRO A 232 -5.34 11.63 8.43
N VAL A 233 -4.19 11.68 9.09
CA VAL A 233 -3.04 10.85 8.72
C VAL A 233 -3.34 9.41 9.16
N GLY A 234 -3.04 8.43 8.30
CA GLY A 234 -3.29 7.02 8.60
C GLY A 234 -3.34 6.15 7.36
N CYS A 235 -3.48 4.84 7.56
CA CYS A 235 -3.72 3.86 6.50
C CYS A 235 -4.64 2.73 7.00
N TYR A 236 -5.14 1.93 6.06
CA TYR A 236 -5.85 0.70 6.38
C TYR A 236 -4.93 -0.52 6.34
N ILE A 237 -5.21 -1.48 7.22
CA ILE A 237 -4.53 -2.77 7.32
C ILE A 237 -5.58 -3.85 7.17
N ALA A 238 -5.37 -4.76 6.21
CA ALA A 238 -6.21 -5.93 6.01
C ALA A 238 -5.70 -7.11 6.83
N GLU A 239 -6.51 -7.65 7.71
CA GLU A 239 -6.28 -8.95 8.33
C GLU A 239 -6.94 -10.02 7.49
N LEU A 240 -6.14 -10.98 7.01
CA LEU A 240 -6.54 -12.07 6.12
C LEU A 240 -6.41 -13.40 6.83
N SER A 241 -7.50 -14.15 6.97
CA SER A 241 -7.51 -15.44 7.66
C SER A 241 -7.07 -16.59 6.75
N GLY A 242 -6.23 -17.48 7.28
CA GLY A 242 -5.81 -18.72 6.61
C GLY A 242 -6.80 -19.88 6.79
N ASP A 243 -7.61 -19.86 7.84
CA ASP A 243 -8.53 -20.96 8.20
C ASP A 243 -9.90 -20.80 7.55
N SER A 244 -10.53 -19.67 7.76
CA SER A 244 -11.79 -19.28 7.15
C SER A 244 -11.55 -18.15 6.17
N ARG A 245 -12.27 -18.12 5.03
CA ARG A 245 -12.13 -17.00 4.09
C ARG A 245 -12.79 -15.75 4.68
N ASN A 246 -12.07 -15.07 5.56
CA ASN A 246 -12.52 -13.87 6.26
C ASN A 246 -11.51 -12.74 6.11
N ILE A 247 -12.01 -11.51 5.96
CA ILE A 247 -11.26 -10.28 5.86
C ILE A 247 -11.75 -9.34 6.95
N THR A 248 -10.85 -8.80 7.75
CA THR A 248 -11.13 -7.71 8.66
C THR A 248 -10.27 -6.51 8.29
N MET A 249 -10.91 -5.36 8.11
CA MET A 249 -10.21 -4.12 7.79
C MET A 249 -10.06 -3.27 9.05
N TRP A 250 -8.83 -2.89 9.35
CA TRP A 250 -8.45 -2.08 10.51
C TRP A 250 -7.90 -0.74 10.05
N LYS A 251 -8.23 0.34 10.75
CA LYS A 251 -7.33 1.50 10.71
C LYS A 251 -6.08 1.15 11.50
N ASP A 252 -4.93 1.67 11.07
CA ASP A 252 -3.63 1.43 11.73
C ASP A 252 -3.68 1.72 13.23
N VAL A 253 -4.26 2.86 13.63
CA VAL A 253 -4.42 3.25 15.04
C VAL A 253 -5.33 2.29 15.82
N ASP A 254 -6.38 1.78 15.19
CA ASP A 254 -7.33 0.87 15.84
C ASP A 254 -6.69 -0.51 16.09
N LEU A 255 -5.94 -1.04 15.09
CA LEU A 255 -5.21 -2.28 15.25
C LEU A 255 -4.11 -2.15 16.31
N TYR A 256 -3.36 -1.04 16.29
CA TYR A 256 -2.33 -0.77 17.30
C TYR A 256 -2.91 -0.78 18.71
N ASN A 257 -4.05 -0.12 18.92
CA ASN A 257 -4.72 -0.09 20.21
C ASN A 257 -5.27 -1.46 20.62
N ALA A 258 -5.85 -2.22 19.68
CA ALA A 258 -6.35 -3.57 19.93
C ALA A 258 -5.21 -4.50 20.39
N ILE A 259 -4.05 -4.46 19.72
CA ILE A 259 -2.87 -5.25 20.09
C ILE A 259 -2.38 -4.87 21.52
N LYS A 260 -2.32 -3.59 21.85
CA LYS A 260 -1.99 -3.13 23.21
C LYS A 260 -2.96 -3.65 24.25
N GLN A 261 -4.22 -3.86 23.89
CA GLN A 261 -5.26 -4.42 24.76
C GLN A 261 -5.28 -5.95 24.77
N GLY A 262 -4.32 -6.61 24.12
CA GLY A 262 -4.15 -8.05 24.13
C GLY A 262 -4.73 -8.79 22.93
N TYR A 263 -5.07 -8.08 21.82
CA TYR A 263 -5.47 -8.73 20.59
C TYR A 263 -4.31 -9.60 20.05
N ARG A 264 -4.60 -10.88 19.79
CA ARG A 264 -3.59 -11.83 19.32
C ARG A 264 -3.38 -11.72 17.83
N THR A 265 -2.12 -11.56 17.45
CA THR A 265 -1.70 -11.46 16.05
C THR A 265 -1.27 -12.80 15.44
N ASN A 266 -1.17 -13.84 16.26
CA ASN A 266 -0.76 -15.21 15.86
C ASN A 266 -1.98 -16.05 15.51
#